data_4aa2036d527945d33bb0cc9ea482ee06
#
_entry.id   4aa2036d527945d33bb0cc9ea482ee06
#
_cell.length_a   1.000
_cell.length_b   1.000
_cell.length_c   1.000
_cell.angle_alpha   90.00
_cell.angle_beta   90.00
_cell.angle_gamma   90.00
#
_symmetry.space_group_name_H-M   'P 1'
#
loop_
_entity.id
_entity.type
_entity.pdbx_description
1 polymer ?
#
loop_
_entity_poly.entity_id
_entity_poly.type
_entity_poly.pdbx_seq_one_letter_code
_entity_poly.pdbx_strand_id
1 'polypeptide(L)'
;MKKNILSILILALLVVNIVMTAIMMFSVTGAMKSTTTLVGKIATVLDIELATSQDEENVSIENTQVYTIAEAMTIPLKTSEVKDGETPKDHYAMMKVTIYMNTKHEDYEKYGTAEQLSAREEMIKSEIISVVRSHTLEEFKNDSEGIYAEIVAKLQKMYNSRFIYKVACGDVKYQ
;
A
#
# COMPACT_ATOMS: atom_id res chain seq x y z
N MET A 1 44.65 -22.21 47.02
CA MET A 1 43.49 -21.29 46.98
C MET A 1 43.44 -20.42 45.73
N LYS A 2 44.55 -19.88 45.18
CA LYS A 2 44.54 -19.00 43.98
C LYS A 2 44.00 -19.65 42.68
N LYS A 3 44.18 -20.94 42.47
CA LYS A 3 43.72 -21.66 41.27
C LYS A 3 42.19 -21.82 41.24
N ASN A 4 41.53 -21.94 42.37
CA ASN A 4 40.07 -22.09 42.44
C ASN A 4 39.33 -20.76 42.19
N ILE A 5 39.96 -19.63 42.59
CA ILE A 5 39.40 -18.29 42.35
C ILE A 5 39.36 -17.98 40.85
N LEU A 6 40.40 -18.33 40.11
CA LEU A 6 40.45 -18.13 38.67
C LEU A 6 39.36 -18.95 37.94
N SER A 7 39.15 -20.20 38.37
CA SER A 7 38.10 -21.06 37.80
C SER A 7 36.69 -20.52 38.05
N ILE A 8 36.44 -19.99 39.26
CA ILE A 8 35.20 -19.38 39.61
C ILE A 8 34.94 -18.11 38.76
N LEU A 9 35.99 -17.31 38.55
CA LEU A 9 35.91 -16.10 37.77
C LEU A 9 35.62 -16.40 36.29
N ILE A 10 36.26 -17.42 35.72
CA ILE A 10 36.02 -17.90 34.36
C ILE A 10 34.58 -18.43 34.22
N LEU A 11 34.11 -19.19 35.20
CA LEU A 11 32.75 -19.72 35.21
C LEU A 11 31.72 -18.60 35.26
N ALA A 12 31.93 -17.60 36.11
CA ALA A 12 31.03 -16.42 36.24
C ALA A 12 30.98 -15.64 34.91
N LEU A 13 32.13 -15.44 34.24
CA LEU A 13 32.21 -14.74 32.96
C LEU A 13 31.53 -15.52 31.84
N LEU A 14 31.59 -16.83 31.86
CA LEU A 14 30.93 -17.73 30.93
C LEU A 14 29.40 -17.65 31.09
N VAL A 15 28.90 -17.64 32.30
CA VAL A 15 27.47 -17.49 32.60
C VAL A 15 26.97 -16.14 32.07
N VAL A 16 27.68 -15.04 32.34
CA VAL A 16 27.34 -13.71 31.87
C VAL A 16 27.27 -13.68 30.32
N ASN A 17 28.24 -14.32 29.68
CA ASN A 17 28.27 -14.39 28.19
C ASN A 17 27.06 -15.15 27.64
N ILE A 18 26.67 -16.26 28.24
CA ILE A 18 25.48 -17.04 27.83
C ILE A 18 24.19 -16.18 27.99
N VAL A 19 24.07 -15.48 29.10
CA VAL A 19 22.90 -14.60 29.34
C VAL A 19 22.85 -13.47 28.34
N MET A 20 23.95 -12.80 28.05
CA MET A 20 24.04 -11.74 27.04
C MET A 20 23.68 -12.27 25.65
N THR A 21 24.18 -13.45 25.30
CA THR A 21 23.86 -14.09 24.00
C THR A 21 22.37 -14.41 23.89
N ALA A 22 21.75 -14.91 24.95
CA ALA A 22 20.32 -15.18 25.01
C ALA A 22 19.49 -13.88 24.81
N ILE A 23 19.86 -12.80 25.50
CA ILE A 23 19.19 -11.50 25.36
C ILE A 23 19.30 -10.97 23.93
N MET A 24 20.50 -11.06 23.32
CA MET A 24 20.69 -10.67 21.91
C MET A 24 19.83 -11.51 20.96
N MET A 25 19.74 -12.82 21.18
CA MET A 25 18.93 -13.70 20.34
C MET A 25 17.44 -13.34 20.39
N PHE A 26 16.90 -13.00 21.56
CA PHE A 26 15.52 -12.54 21.68
C PHE A 26 15.30 -11.17 21.04
N SER A 27 16.24 -10.23 21.18
CA SER A 27 16.18 -8.91 20.53
C SER A 27 16.19 -9.02 18.99
N VAL A 28 17.05 -9.86 18.45
CA VAL A 28 17.19 -10.07 16.99
C VAL A 28 15.94 -10.74 16.42
N THR A 29 15.31 -11.68 17.14
CA THR A 29 14.10 -12.36 16.68
C THR A 29 12.92 -11.41 16.54
N GLY A 30 12.79 -10.41 17.42
CA GLY A 30 11.80 -9.34 17.31
C GLY A 30 12.02 -8.44 16.11
N ALA A 31 13.26 -8.03 15.87
CA ALA A 31 13.63 -7.21 14.70
C ALA A 31 13.47 -7.97 13.37
N MET A 32 13.78 -9.27 13.33
CA MET A 32 13.57 -10.10 12.13
C MET A 32 12.10 -10.22 11.73
N LYS A 33 11.16 -10.34 12.68
CA LYS A 33 9.73 -10.35 12.34
C LYS A 33 9.28 -9.06 11.66
N SER A 34 9.74 -7.92 12.13
CA SER A 34 9.43 -6.63 11.51
C SER A 34 10.06 -6.50 10.13
N THR A 35 11.29 -6.95 9.97
CA THR A 35 12.02 -6.94 8.67
C THR A 35 11.37 -7.89 7.66
N THR A 36 10.95 -9.09 8.07
CA THR A 36 10.28 -10.05 7.18
C THR A 36 8.90 -9.52 6.72
N THR A 37 8.18 -8.82 7.60
CA THR A 37 6.92 -8.18 7.24
C THR A 37 7.14 -7.00 6.28
N LEU A 38 8.21 -6.23 6.47
CA LEU A 38 8.59 -5.15 5.56
C LEU A 38 9.04 -5.69 4.19
N VAL A 39 9.91 -6.71 4.19
CA VAL A 39 10.36 -7.37 2.94
C VAL A 39 9.18 -8.04 2.22
N GLY A 40 8.24 -8.64 2.93
CA GLY A 40 7.01 -9.17 2.34
C GLY A 40 6.13 -8.09 1.73
N LYS A 41 5.99 -6.95 2.38
CA LYS A 41 5.28 -5.79 1.82
C LYS A 41 6.02 -5.19 0.62
N ILE A 42 7.34 -5.07 0.69
CA ILE A 42 8.17 -4.59 -0.43
C ILE A 42 8.11 -5.56 -1.61
N ALA A 43 8.15 -6.87 -1.37
CA ALA A 43 8.00 -7.87 -2.43
C ALA A 43 6.63 -7.80 -3.11
N THR A 44 5.57 -7.58 -2.35
CA THR A 44 4.22 -7.40 -2.89
C THR A 44 4.10 -6.09 -3.68
N VAL A 45 4.73 -5.01 -3.20
CA VAL A 45 4.79 -3.72 -3.90
C VAL A 45 5.66 -3.84 -5.16
N LEU A 46 6.82 -4.50 -5.09
CA LEU A 46 7.67 -4.74 -6.26
C LEU A 46 7.00 -5.65 -7.31
N ASP A 47 6.25 -6.66 -6.88
CA ASP A 47 5.48 -7.51 -7.80
C ASP A 47 4.36 -6.71 -8.50
N ILE A 48 3.72 -5.79 -7.76
CA ILE A 48 2.75 -4.85 -8.32
C ILE A 48 3.45 -3.85 -9.24
N GLU A 49 4.60 -3.30 -8.83
CA GLU A 49 5.36 -2.30 -9.59
C GLU A 49 5.99 -2.91 -10.86
N LEU A 50 6.51 -4.14 -10.81
CA LEU A 50 6.97 -4.87 -12.00
C LEU A 50 5.82 -5.26 -12.94
N ALA A 51 4.66 -5.63 -12.39
CA ALA A 51 3.48 -5.93 -13.18
C ALA A 51 2.89 -4.65 -13.81
N THR A 52 2.90 -3.53 -13.07
CA THR A 52 2.40 -2.23 -13.54
C THR A 52 3.36 -1.60 -14.55
N SER A 53 4.69 -1.67 -14.31
CA SER A 53 5.70 -1.09 -15.20
C SER A 53 5.78 -1.76 -16.56
N GLN A 54 5.48 -3.05 -16.67
CA GLN A 54 5.46 -3.74 -17.97
C GLN A 54 4.22 -3.41 -18.81
N ASP A 55 3.09 -3.08 -18.18
CA ASP A 55 1.85 -2.74 -18.87
C ASP A 55 1.71 -1.21 -19.10
N GLU A 56 2.27 -0.36 -18.23
CA GLU A 56 2.23 1.11 -18.39
C GLU A 56 3.17 1.62 -19.49
N GLU A 57 4.38 1.04 -19.65
CA GLU A 57 5.37 1.50 -20.64
C GLU A 57 4.95 1.25 -22.10
N ASN A 58 3.95 0.39 -22.35
CA ASN A 58 3.59 -0.04 -23.70
C ASN A 58 2.20 0.37 -24.17
N VAL A 59 1.38 1.05 -23.36
CA VAL A 59 0.06 1.51 -23.83
C VAL A 59 0.20 2.87 -24.50
N SER A 60 0.11 2.88 -25.84
CA SER A 60 0.08 4.12 -26.62
C SER A 60 -1.17 4.94 -26.27
N ILE A 61 -1.03 6.27 -26.29
CA ILE A 61 -2.15 7.21 -26.12
C ILE A 61 -3.32 6.89 -27.07
N GLU A 62 -3.03 6.43 -28.26
CA GLU A 62 -4.03 6.01 -29.25
C GLU A 62 -4.87 4.81 -28.80
N ASN A 63 -4.31 3.97 -27.93
CA ASN A 63 -4.96 2.78 -27.39
C ASN A 63 -5.49 3.00 -25.97
N THR A 64 -5.52 4.26 -25.52
CA THR A 64 -5.97 4.63 -24.18
C THR A 64 -7.38 5.20 -24.24
N GLN A 65 -8.31 4.58 -23.55
CA GLN A 65 -9.61 5.15 -23.24
C GLN A 65 -9.62 5.68 -21.80
N VAL A 66 -10.25 6.82 -21.60
CA VAL A 66 -10.32 7.50 -20.30
C VAL A 66 -11.76 7.54 -19.83
N TYR A 67 -11.99 7.15 -18.59
CA TYR A 67 -13.27 7.29 -17.91
C TYR A 67 -13.09 8.11 -16.63
N THR A 68 -13.78 9.23 -16.51
CA THR A 68 -13.74 10.08 -15.33
C THR A 68 -15.05 9.94 -14.56
N ILE A 69 -14.98 9.60 -13.27
CA ILE A 69 -16.14 9.59 -12.38
C ILE A 69 -16.64 11.03 -12.27
N ALA A 70 -17.90 11.23 -12.60
CA ALA A 70 -18.48 12.57 -12.77
C ALA A 70 -18.46 13.38 -11.48
N GLU A 71 -18.75 12.75 -10.35
CA GLU A 71 -18.83 13.39 -9.04
C GLU A 71 -17.51 13.27 -8.28
N ALA A 72 -17.07 14.37 -7.66
CA ALA A 72 -15.97 14.33 -6.74
C ALA A 72 -16.35 13.54 -5.48
N MET A 73 -15.49 12.61 -5.07
CA MET A 73 -15.70 11.80 -3.87
C MET A 73 -15.07 12.49 -2.67
N THR A 74 -15.82 12.58 -1.57
CA THR A 74 -15.30 13.01 -0.27
C THR A 74 -15.16 11.77 0.61
N ILE A 75 -13.93 11.40 0.91
CA ILE A 75 -13.60 10.13 1.56
C ILE A 75 -12.90 10.42 2.89
N PRO A 76 -13.40 9.88 4.02
CA PRO A 76 -12.70 9.98 5.29
C PRO A 76 -11.41 9.16 5.24
N LEU A 77 -10.32 9.76 5.67
CA LEU A 77 -9.02 9.10 5.79
C LEU A 77 -8.89 8.37 7.12
N LYS A 78 -7.96 7.45 7.18
CA LYS A 78 -7.60 6.80 8.43
C LYS A 78 -7.04 7.84 9.40
N THR A 79 -7.54 7.83 10.63
CA THR A 79 -7.03 8.70 11.69
C THR A 79 -5.60 8.30 12.05
N SER A 80 -4.68 9.25 12.07
CA SER A 80 -3.30 9.02 12.51
C SER A 80 -3.26 8.67 14.00
N GLU A 81 -2.30 7.84 14.40
CA GLU A 81 -2.06 7.58 15.81
C GLU A 81 -1.64 8.87 16.51
N VAL A 82 -2.37 9.25 17.55
CA VAL A 82 -2.14 10.49 18.30
C VAL A 82 -1.17 10.21 19.44
N LYS A 83 -0.24 11.13 19.68
CA LYS A 83 0.59 11.09 20.86
C LYS A 83 -0.26 11.41 22.10
N ASP A 84 0.11 10.82 23.26
CA ASP A 84 -0.61 11.02 24.53
C ASP A 84 -0.96 12.49 24.77
N GLY A 85 -2.26 12.77 24.86
CA GLY A 85 -2.79 14.09 25.20
C GLY A 85 -3.37 14.92 24.04
N GLU A 86 -3.29 14.46 22.79
CA GLU A 86 -3.93 15.13 21.65
C GLU A 86 -5.26 14.45 21.29
N THR A 87 -6.24 15.22 20.86
CA THR A 87 -7.49 14.67 20.31
C THR A 87 -7.30 14.25 18.87
N PRO A 88 -7.72 13.03 18.49
CA PRO A 88 -7.70 12.60 17.10
C PRO A 88 -8.50 13.58 16.21
N LYS A 89 -7.93 13.95 15.07
CA LYS A 89 -8.63 14.78 14.08
C LYS A 89 -9.04 13.91 12.92
N ASP A 90 -10.30 14.02 12.54
CA ASP A 90 -10.80 13.40 11.34
C ASP A 90 -10.33 14.20 10.11
N HIS A 91 -9.74 13.50 9.17
CA HIS A 91 -9.31 14.09 7.90
C HIS A 91 -10.11 13.49 6.75
N TYR A 92 -10.35 14.31 5.74
CA TYR A 92 -11.07 13.93 4.53
C TYR A 92 -10.25 14.29 3.30
N ALA A 93 -10.26 13.40 2.31
CA ALA A 93 -9.76 13.68 0.98
C ALA A 93 -10.95 13.88 0.03
N MET A 94 -11.00 15.04 -0.63
CA MET A 94 -11.92 15.26 -1.75
C MET A 94 -11.12 15.10 -3.04
N MET A 95 -11.58 14.24 -3.94
CA MET A 95 -10.86 13.95 -5.19
C MET A 95 -11.79 13.58 -6.31
N LYS A 96 -11.37 13.89 -7.54
CA LYS A 96 -12.00 13.44 -8.77
C LYS A 96 -11.15 12.35 -9.39
N VAL A 97 -11.70 11.18 -9.61
CA VAL A 97 -10.95 10.00 -10.07
C VAL A 97 -11.15 9.78 -11.55
N THR A 98 -10.04 9.53 -12.24
CA THR A 98 -9.97 9.24 -13.68
C THR A 98 -9.28 7.89 -13.87
N ILE A 99 -9.91 7.00 -14.61
CA ILE A 99 -9.46 5.64 -14.89
C ILE A 99 -8.98 5.58 -16.34
N TYR A 100 -7.78 5.03 -16.56
CA TYR A 100 -7.17 4.83 -17.86
C TYR A 100 -7.19 3.35 -18.22
N MET A 101 -7.63 3.05 -19.41
CA MET A 101 -7.85 1.69 -19.88
C MET A 101 -7.20 1.45 -21.23
N ASN A 102 -6.68 0.23 -21.41
CA ASN A 102 -6.12 -0.22 -22.66
C ASN A 102 -7.21 -0.79 -23.58
N THR A 103 -7.51 -0.09 -24.68
CA THR A 103 -8.53 -0.51 -25.66
C THR A 103 -8.15 -1.75 -26.46
N LYS A 104 -6.86 -2.13 -26.44
CA LYS A 104 -6.37 -3.36 -27.11
C LYS A 104 -6.43 -4.60 -26.23
N HIS A 105 -6.76 -4.43 -24.95
CA HIS A 105 -6.92 -5.57 -24.04
C HIS A 105 -8.17 -6.37 -24.40
N GLU A 106 -8.08 -7.70 -24.37
CA GLU A 106 -9.17 -8.60 -24.75
C GLU A 106 -10.48 -8.39 -23.98
N ASP A 107 -10.38 -7.96 -22.73
CA ASP A 107 -11.52 -7.70 -21.84
C ASP A 107 -12.11 -6.29 -21.97
N TYR A 108 -11.48 -5.40 -22.74
CA TYR A 108 -11.94 -4.02 -22.86
C TYR A 108 -13.38 -3.92 -23.41
N GLU A 109 -13.68 -4.64 -24.48
CA GLU A 109 -15.02 -4.66 -25.08
C GLU A 109 -16.10 -5.11 -24.07
N LYS A 110 -15.72 -5.99 -23.17
CA LYS A 110 -16.64 -6.58 -22.18
C LYS A 110 -16.87 -5.69 -20.96
N TYR A 111 -15.86 -4.94 -20.53
CA TYR A 111 -15.89 -4.23 -19.25
C TYR A 111 -15.53 -2.75 -19.33
N GLY A 112 -14.75 -2.34 -20.33
CA GLY A 112 -14.09 -1.04 -20.41
C GLY A 112 -14.88 0.05 -21.14
N THR A 113 -16.00 -0.28 -21.76
CA THR A 113 -16.83 0.74 -22.44
C THR A 113 -17.46 1.68 -21.41
N ALA A 114 -17.73 2.93 -21.80
CA ALA A 114 -18.31 3.93 -20.91
C ALA A 114 -19.66 3.47 -20.31
N GLU A 115 -20.47 2.75 -21.08
CA GLU A 115 -21.74 2.19 -20.63
C GLU A 115 -21.53 1.13 -19.54
N GLN A 116 -20.57 0.23 -19.74
CA GLN A 116 -20.25 -0.85 -18.80
C GLN A 116 -19.68 -0.32 -17.48
N LEU A 117 -18.84 0.71 -17.56
CA LEU A 117 -18.28 1.36 -16.38
C LEU A 117 -19.33 2.15 -15.62
N SER A 118 -20.18 2.91 -16.31
CA SER A 118 -21.28 3.64 -15.70
C SER A 118 -22.26 2.71 -14.96
N ALA A 119 -22.59 1.56 -15.56
CA ALA A 119 -23.43 0.56 -14.91
C ALA A 119 -22.83 -0.02 -13.61
N ARG A 120 -21.49 0.05 -13.44
CA ARG A 120 -20.75 -0.47 -12.28
C ARG A 120 -20.07 0.62 -11.46
N GLU A 121 -20.39 1.88 -11.71
CA GLU A 121 -19.71 3.03 -11.10
C GLU A 121 -19.71 2.97 -9.57
N GLU A 122 -20.82 2.57 -8.96
CA GLU A 122 -20.93 2.45 -7.51
C GLU A 122 -20.00 1.34 -6.94
N MET A 123 -19.80 0.25 -7.68
CA MET A 123 -18.85 -0.78 -7.27
C MET A 123 -17.41 -0.26 -7.36
N ILE A 124 -17.08 0.45 -8.43
CA ILE A 124 -15.78 1.09 -8.63
C ILE A 124 -15.51 2.10 -7.51
N LYS A 125 -16.48 2.99 -7.22
CA LYS A 125 -16.39 3.95 -6.12
C LYS A 125 -16.15 3.26 -4.78
N SER A 126 -16.86 2.16 -4.49
CA SER A 126 -16.71 1.39 -3.26
C SER A 126 -15.29 0.86 -3.07
N GLU A 127 -14.69 0.31 -4.13
CA GLU A 127 -13.31 -0.21 -4.06
C GLU A 127 -12.29 0.93 -3.88
N ILE A 128 -12.46 2.05 -4.56
CA ILE A 128 -11.64 3.25 -4.39
C ILE A 128 -11.72 3.76 -2.95
N ILE A 129 -12.95 3.91 -2.42
CA ILE A 129 -13.18 4.36 -1.05
C ILE A 129 -12.51 3.40 -0.05
N SER A 130 -12.59 2.10 -0.28
CA SER A 130 -11.97 1.09 0.57
C SER A 130 -10.45 1.27 0.68
N VAL A 131 -9.77 1.54 -0.43
CA VAL A 131 -8.33 1.79 -0.45
C VAL A 131 -8.01 3.12 0.24
N VAL A 132 -8.66 4.20 -0.16
CA VAL A 132 -8.37 5.55 0.36
C VAL A 132 -8.58 5.64 1.87
N ARG A 133 -9.64 5.01 2.41
CA ARG A 133 -9.92 4.96 3.85
C ARG A 133 -8.89 4.19 4.68
N SER A 134 -8.10 3.34 4.08
CA SER A 134 -7.04 2.59 4.77
C SER A 134 -5.78 3.41 5.01
N HIS A 135 -5.66 4.57 4.37
CA HIS A 135 -4.49 5.44 4.43
C HIS A 135 -4.73 6.71 5.25
N THR A 136 -3.67 7.17 5.89
CA THR A 136 -3.64 8.43 6.64
C THR A 136 -3.38 9.62 5.71
N LEU A 137 -3.60 10.83 6.21
CA LEU A 137 -3.28 12.06 5.48
C LEU A 137 -1.78 12.18 5.15
N GLU A 138 -0.91 11.71 6.05
CA GLU A 138 0.54 11.74 5.84
C GLU A 138 0.97 10.78 4.74
N GLU A 139 0.45 9.56 4.74
CA GLU A 139 0.70 8.58 3.68
C GLU A 139 0.24 9.13 2.33
N PHE A 140 -0.93 9.73 2.27
CA PHE A 140 -1.47 10.32 1.04
C PHE A 140 -0.62 11.47 0.49
N LYS A 141 -0.03 12.30 1.37
CA LYS A 141 0.85 13.41 0.98
C LYS A 141 2.22 12.93 0.52
N ASN A 142 2.72 11.85 1.12
CA ASN A 142 4.08 11.37 0.88
C ASN A 142 4.15 10.36 -0.27
N ASP A 143 3.10 9.57 -0.48
CA ASP A 143 3.08 8.48 -1.47
C ASP A 143 1.68 8.35 -2.13
N SER A 144 1.24 9.40 -2.78
CA SER A 144 -0.03 9.36 -3.52
C SER A 144 0.02 8.38 -4.71
N GLU A 145 1.18 8.23 -5.35
CA GLU A 145 1.34 7.33 -6.51
C GLU A 145 1.21 5.87 -6.09
N GLY A 146 1.79 5.47 -4.97
CA GLY A 146 1.62 4.14 -4.40
C GLY A 146 0.15 3.84 -4.08
N ILE A 147 -0.58 4.81 -3.53
CA ILE A 147 -2.02 4.65 -3.25
C ILE A 147 -2.82 4.50 -4.56
N TYR A 148 -2.47 5.25 -5.61
CA TYR A 148 -3.13 5.09 -6.92
C TYR A 148 -2.83 3.73 -7.55
N ALA A 149 -1.63 3.21 -7.39
CA ALA A 149 -1.27 1.85 -7.82
C ALA A 149 -2.08 0.78 -7.04
N GLU A 150 -2.30 0.97 -5.72
CA GLU A 150 -3.19 0.10 -4.95
C GLU A 150 -4.64 0.14 -5.46
N ILE A 151 -5.15 1.32 -5.85
CA ILE A 151 -6.48 1.43 -6.45
C ILE A 151 -6.53 0.65 -7.76
N VAL A 152 -5.52 0.78 -8.63
CA VAL A 152 -5.42 0.00 -9.88
C VAL A 152 -5.47 -1.49 -9.59
N ALA A 153 -4.62 -1.98 -8.68
CA ALA A 153 -4.56 -3.40 -8.32
C ALA A 153 -5.91 -3.90 -7.77
N LYS A 154 -6.60 -3.09 -7.00
CA LYS A 154 -7.92 -3.42 -6.45
C LYS A 154 -8.97 -3.54 -7.54
N LEU A 155 -8.99 -2.59 -8.50
CA LEU A 155 -9.90 -2.61 -9.63
C LEU A 155 -9.60 -3.78 -10.58
N GLN A 156 -8.32 -4.06 -10.87
CA GLN A 156 -7.90 -5.21 -11.66
C GLN A 156 -8.36 -6.52 -11.03
N LYS A 157 -8.23 -6.64 -9.71
CA LYS A 157 -8.72 -7.80 -8.96
C LYS A 157 -10.25 -7.95 -9.03
N MET A 158 -10.99 -6.83 -8.92
CA MET A 158 -12.46 -6.81 -9.02
C MET A 158 -12.93 -7.31 -10.39
N TYR A 159 -12.27 -6.89 -11.46
CA TYR A 159 -12.58 -7.34 -12.83
C TYR A 159 -11.93 -8.66 -13.22
N ASN A 160 -10.97 -9.16 -12.42
CA ASN A 160 -10.06 -10.24 -12.78
C ASN A 160 -9.41 -10.02 -14.16
N SER A 161 -8.96 -8.79 -14.41
CA SER A 161 -8.45 -8.33 -15.72
C SER A 161 -7.55 -7.11 -15.55
N ARG A 162 -6.60 -6.94 -16.46
CA ARG A 162 -5.63 -5.84 -16.47
C ARG A 162 -5.94 -4.75 -17.49
N PHE A 163 -7.14 -4.66 -18.02
CA PHE A 163 -7.50 -3.61 -18.97
C PHE A 163 -7.42 -2.20 -18.39
N ILE A 164 -7.60 -2.05 -17.06
CA ILE A 164 -7.29 -0.83 -16.32
C ILE A 164 -5.80 -0.84 -15.99
N TYR A 165 -5.03 0.12 -16.51
CA TYR A 165 -3.60 0.14 -16.28
C TYR A 165 -3.15 1.33 -15.42
N LYS A 166 -3.98 2.39 -15.30
CA LYS A 166 -3.65 3.59 -14.52
C LYS A 166 -4.88 4.23 -13.92
N VAL A 167 -4.71 4.81 -12.76
CA VAL A 167 -5.69 5.71 -12.11
C VAL A 167 -4.99 7.02 -11.78
N ALA A 168 -5.66 8.13 -12.02
CA ALA A 168 -5.21 9.45 -11.60
C ALA A 168 -6.31 10.14 -10.80
N CYS A 169 -5.91 10.87 -9.77
CA CYS A 169 -6.82 11.68 -8.98
C CYS A 169 -6.50 13.16 -9.22
N GLY A 170 -7.49 13.88 -9.76
CA GLY A 170 -7.43 15.33 -9.93
C GLY A 170 -8.14 16.06 -8.79
N ASP A 171 -7.83 17.37 -8.66
CA ASP A 171 -8.46 18.27 -7.70
C ASP A 171 -8.46 17.76 -6.25
N VAL A 172 -7.36 17.10 -5.83
CA VAL A 172 -7.25 16.55 -4.48
C VAL A 172 -7.17 17.68 -3.45
N LYS A 173 -8.16 17.74 -2.56
CA LYS A 173 -8.21 18.67 -1.43
C LYS A 173 -8.32 17.88 -0.15
N TYR A 174 -7.59 18.32 0.86
CA TYR A 174 -7.61 17.72 2.19
C TYR A 174 -8.26 18.69 3.19
N GLN A 175 -9.08 18.15 4.07
CA GLN A 175 -9.67 18.86 5.20
C GLN A 175 -9.37 18.13 6.50
#